data_cbad3455551f55f9bf2d59401764e3c1
#
_entry.id   cbad3455551f55f9bf2d59401764e3c1
#
_cell.length_a   1.000
_cell.length_b   1.000
_cell.length_c   1.000
_cell.angle_alpha   90.00
_cell.angle_beta   90.00
_cell.angle_gamma   90.00
#
_symmetry.space_group_name_H-M   'P 1'
#
loop_
_entity.id
_entity.type
_entity.pdbx_description
1 polymer ?
#
loop_
_entity_poly.entity_id
_entity_poly.type
_entity_poly.pdbx_seq_one_letter_code
_entity_poly.pdbx_strand_id
1 'polypeptide(L)'
;DYDVALMNPPYGSRNRMPDSVKSYVENHFKYKPEFYINFFEVCDTLCKYDGRIGMLVPRTFMYKSSFNDFREDFVGQRGEFDFLAEYGIGVLDNATVRTVGTVVRTGRSMEDSTGDFFRLHDLESKEKEEEFLHSAFEESSSNSEVQRRYKVPISEFSRVPGTPLSYWTPSEMRDLFESEMVFDADNAGINRESLGITKQGLITGNNERFVQKFWESSSGRWVPFAKGGEDAWVMPSVDSMVYWQKEGAEIRRITSSRPQNIQHFFTESLAFNRIKETGRRFGFLNDASIFSDTSMVFIPDSDLWNVLPYSNSDLGTFLVLSLTVGRHWNVGEIGRIPWPFQIANSDELEEIAISQFGEMVKKRMYEPDSPYYVSPYLLPEDYASGFFYQDHPHVEK
;
A
#
# COMPACT_ATOMS: atom_id res chain seq x y z
N ASP A 1 -38.31 10.30 10.45
CA ASP A 1 -37.83 9.31 9.49
C ASP A 1 -37.93 9.84 8.07
N TYR A 2 -36.80 9.89 7.37
CA TYR A 2 -36.68 10.48 6.04
C TYR A 2 -36.55 9.39 4.97
N ASP A 3 -37.05 9.62 3.78
CA ASP A 3 -36.85 8.75 2.63
C ASP A 3 -35.43 8.88 2.06
N VAL A 4 -34.88 10.09 2.12
CA VAL A 4 -33.58 10.44 1.57
C VAL A 4 -32.86 11.41 2.48
N ALA A 5 -31.55 11.17 2.69
CA ALA A 5 -30.63 12.11 3.29
C ALA A 5 -29.48 12.38 2.30
N LEU A 6 -29.28 13.65 1.92
CA LEU A 6 -28.18 14.07 1.03
C LEU A 6 -27.23 14.97 1.78
N MET A 7 -25.92 14.73 1.64
CA MET A 7 -24.93 15.48 2.38
C MET A 7 -23.57 15.57 1.66
N ASN A 8 -22.93 16.74 1.80
CA ASN A 8 -21.50 16.92 1.65
C ASN A 8 -20.94 17.23 3.04
N PRO A 9 -20.56 16.21 3.82
CA PRO A 9 -20.15 16.40 5.21
C PRO A 9 -18.79 17.08 5.31
N PRO A 10 -18.45 17.70 6.46
CA PRO A 10 -17.11 18.25 6.66
C PRO A 10 -16.05 17.13 6.65
N TYR A 11 -14.94 17.39 5.96
CA TYR A 11 -13.78 16.49 5.94
C TYR A 11 -12.82 16.86 7.06
N GLY A 12 -12.43 15.90 7.87
CA GLY A 12 -11.52 16.15 8.97
C GLY A 12 -11.07 14.86 9.64
N SER A 13 -9.74 14.73 9.76
CA SER A 13 -9.12 13.64 10.49
C SER A 13 -9.29 13.82 12.00
N ARG A 14 -9.53 12.74 12.72
CA ARG A 14 -9.58 12.70 14.19
C ARG A 14 -8.42 13.45 14.85
N ASN A 15 -7.23 13.38 14.29
CA ASN A 15 -6.04 14.02 14.83
C ASN A 15 -6.11 15.56 14.83
N ARG A 16 -6.99 16.14 14.03
CA ARG A 16 -7.22 17.59 13.88
C ARG A 16 -8.47 18.06 14.61
N MET A 17 -9.22 17.16 15.22
CA MET A 17 -10.42 17.52 16.01
C MET A 17 -10.00 18.14 17.36
N PRO A 18 -10.73 19.18 17.86
CA PRO A 18 -10.62 19.62 19.24
C PRO A 18 -10.94 18.48 20.22
N ASP A 19 -10.30 18.48 21.40
CA ASP A 19 -10.42 17.37 22.35
C ASP A 19 -11.87 17.13 22.80
N SER A 20 -12.68 18.18 22.95
CA SER A 20 -14.10 18.05 23.27
C SER A 20 -14.90 17.31 22.19
N VAL A 21 -14.62 17.60 20.92
CA VAL A 21 -15.27 16.92 19.78
C VAL A 21 -14.78 15.48 19.67
N LYS A 22 -13.48 15.26 19.85
CA LYS A 22 -12.89 13.92 19.85
C LYS A 22 -13.54 13.04 20.93
N SER A 23 -13.67 13.54 22.14
CA SER A 23 -14.34 12.85 23.27
C SER A 23 -15.82 12.57 22.95
N TYR A 24 -16.51 13.51 22.31
CA TYR A 24 -17.91 13.30 21.90
C TYR A 24 -18.02 12.19 20.87
N VAL A 25 -17.20 12.21 19.82
CA VAL A 25 -17.17 11.16 18.76
C VAL A 25 -16.85 9.79 19.38
N GLU A 26 -15.87 9.72 20.29
CA GLU A 26 -15.48 8.47 20.95
C GLU A 26 -16.61 7.83 21.75
N ASN A 27 -17.47 8.64 22.36
CA ASN A 27 -18.56 8.17 23.22
C ASN A 27 -19.90 7.91 22.51
N HIS A 28 -20.10 8.49 21.30
CA HIS A 28 -21.42 8.48 20.66
C HIS A 28 -21.44 7.79 19.31
N PHE A 29 -20.30 7.55 18.68
CA PHE A 29 -20.22 6.93 17.35
C PHE A 29 -19.44 5.62 17.36
N LYS A 30 -19.83 4.70 16.49
CA LYS A 30 -19.13 3.43 16.29
C LYS A 30 -17.83 3.63 15.53
N TYR A 31 -17.85 4.41 14.44
CA TYR A 31 -16.70 4.65 13.57
C TYR A 31 -16.01 5.97 13.91
N LYS A 32 -14.67 5.94 14.07
CA LYS A 32 -13.94 7.05 14.71
C LYS A 32 -12.85 7.74 13.87
N PRO A 33 -12.52 7.28 12.62
CA PRO A 33 -11.34 7.79 11.92
C PRO A 33 -11.47 9.24 11.44
N GLU A 34 -12.60 9.61 10.88
CA GLU A 34 -12.85 10.91 10.27
C GLU A 34 -14.34 11.31 10.39
N PHE A 35 -14.62 12.62 10.40
CA PHE A 35 -15.98 13.13 10.57
C PHE A 35 -17.00 12.61 9.56
N TYR A 36 -16.64 12.57 8.29
CA TYR A 36 -17.61 12.19 7.25
C TYR A 36 -18.19 10.79 7.45
N ILE A 37 -17.45 9.88 8.09
CA ILE A 37 -17.96 8.54 8.41
C ILE A 37 -19.04 8.59 9.51
N ASN A 38 -18.90 9.49 10.49
CA ASN A 38 -19.93 9.67 11.51
C ASN A 38 -21.25 10.15 10.91
N PHE A 39 -21.20 10.91 9.84
CA PHE A 39 -22.41 11.35 9.15
C PHE A 39 -23.14 10.22 8.42
N PHE A 40 -22.47 9.14 8.03
CA PHE A 40 -23.16 7.92 7.60
C PHE A 40 -24.02 7.34 8.74
N GLU A 41 -23.47 7.26 9.96
CA GLU A 41 -24.21 6.78 11.14
C GLU A 41 -25.41 7.69 11.46
N VAL A 42 -25.22 9.01 11.41
CA VAL A 42 -26.31 9.97 11.63
C VAL A 42 -27.41 9.81 10.59
N CYS A 43 -27.05 9.77 9.32
CA CYS A 43 -28.02 9.62 8.24
C CYS A 43 -28.74 8.27 8.30
N ASP A 44 -28.04 7.21 8.69
CA ASP A 44 -28.62 5.88 8.88
C ASP A 44 -29.72 5.87 9.96
N THR A 45 -29.51 6.62 11.05
CA THR A 45 -30.52 6.77 12.11
C THR A 45 -31.69 7.67 11.72
N LEU A 46 -31.48 8.59 10.77
CA LEU A 46 -32.50 9.52 10.29
C LEU A 46 -33.36 8.92 9.16
N CYS A 47 -32.80 8.05 8.37
CA CYS A 47 -33.52 7.41 7.27
C CYS A 47 -34.37 6.24 7.76
N LYS A 48 -35.49 6.06 7.12
CA LYS A 48 -36.35 4.88 7.32
C LYS A 48 -35.73 3.66 6.62
N TYR A 49 -36.28 2.48 6.93
CA TYR A 49 -35.97 1.25 6.19
C TYR A 49 -36.18 1.47 4.68
N ASP A 50 -35.24 0.99 3.86
CA ASP A 50 -35.20 1.19 2.41
C ASP A 50 -35.08 2.67 1.97
N GLY A 51 -34.65 3.54 2.89
CA GLY A 51 -34.27 4.93 2.58
C GLY A 51 -32.91 4.99 1.86
N ARG A 52 -32.51 6.17 1.44
CA ARG A 52 -31.24 6.38 0.74
C ARG A 52 -30.40 7.48 1.35
N ILE A 53 -29.12 7.21 1.47
CA ILE A 53 -28.11 8.15 1.96
C ILE A 53 -27.18 8.48 0.78
N GLY A 54 -27.26 9.71 0.27
CA GLY A 54 -26.36 10.21 -0.76
C GLY A 54 -25.26 11.07 -0.17
N MET A 55 -24.00 10.73 -0.41
CA MET A 55 -22.87 11.47 0.14
C MET A 55 -21.78 11.76 -0.90
N LEU A 56 -21.19 12.96 -0.82
CA LEU A 56 -19.94 13.29 -1.48
C LEU A 56 -18.82 13.28 -0.42
N VAL A 57 -17.88 12.36 -0.51
CA VAL A 57 -16.87 12.09 0.53
C VAL A 57 -15.49 11.78 -0.05
N PRO A 58 -14.40 11.89 0.76
CA PRO A 58 -13.08 11.43 0.34
C PRO A 58 -13.06 9.93 0.07
N ARG A 59 -12.37 9.51 -0.99
CA ARG A 59 -12.30 8.09 -1.37
C ARG A 59 -11.51 7.20 -0.39
N THR A 60 -10.84 7.78 0.61
CA THR A 60 -9.96 7.06 1.54
C THR A 60 -10.66 5.95 2.32
N PHE A 61 -11.96 6.07 2.58
CA PHE A 61 -12.72 5.02 3.26
C PHE A 61 -12.82 3.71 2.45
N MET A 62 -12.65 3.78 1.14
CA MET A 62 -12.73 2.61 0.27
C MET A 62 -11.63 1.57 0.56
N TYR A 63 -10.48 1.99 1.13
CA TYR A 63 -9.31 1.12 1.23
C TYR A 63 -8.56 1.20 2.56
N LYS A 64 -8.46 2.40 3.17
CA LYS A 64 -7.61 2.61 4.33
C LYS A 64 -8.05 1.72 5.50
N SER A 65 -7.09 1.04 6.14
CA SER A 65 -7.34 0.06 7.21
C SER A 65 -8.11 0.63 8.40
N SER A 66 -7.93 1.93 8.71
CA SER A 66 -8.69 2.59 9.77
C SER A 66 -10.21 2.65 9.56
N PHE A 67 -10.70 2.32 8.36
CA PHE A 67 -12.11 2.24 8.01
C PHE A 67 -12.60 0.80 7.80
N ASN A 68 -11.81 -0.21 8.20
CA ASN A 68 -12.21 -1.61 8.03
C ASN A 68 -13.56 -1.88 8.70
N ASP A 69 -13.72 -1.50 9.98
CA ASP A 69 -14.98 -1.71 10.72
C ASP A 69 -16.21 -1.13 9.99
N PHE A 70 -16.04 0.05 9.37
CA PHE A 70 -17.11 0.67 8.58
C PHE A 70 -17.44 -0.15 7.33
N ARG A 71 -16.41 -0.59 6.59
CA ARG A 71 -16.62 -1.39 5.37
C ARG A 71 -17.17 -2.77 5.68
N GLU A 72 -16.65 -3.43 6.69
CA GLU A 72 -17.13 -4.74 7.13
C GLU A 72 -18.59 -4.69 7.55
N ASP A 73 -19.04 -3.60 8.16
CA ASP A 73 -20.44 -3.42 8.54
C ASP A 73 -21.30 -3.01 7.33
N PHE A 74 -21.09 -1.82 6.77
CA PHE A 74 -21.95 -1.27 5.71
C PHE A 74 -21.86 -2.03 4.38
N VAL A 75 -20.71 -2.60 4.06
CA VAL A 75 -20.49 -3.36 2.82
C VAL A 75 -20.59 -4.86 3.10
N GLY A 76 -19.76 -5.35 4.03
CA GLY A 76 -19.58 -6.79 4.26
C GLY A 76 -20.76 -7.47 4.94
N GLN A 77 -21.43 -6.82 5.90
CA GLN A 77 -22.55 -7.41 6.65
C GLN A 77 -23.91 -6.93 6.15
N ARG A 78 -24.05 -5.64 5.85
CA ARG A 78 -25.33 -5.04 5.49
C ARG A 78 -25.57 -4.98 3.98
N GLY A 79 -24.48 -4.90 3.18
CA GLY A 79 -24.56 -4.88 1.72
C GLY A 79 -25.31 -3.68 1.15
N GLU A 80 -25.14 -2.50 1.76
CA GLU A 80 -25.99 -1.34 1.55
C GLU A 80 -25.53 -0.39 0.43
N PHE A 81 -24.36 -0.61 -0.19
CA PHE A 81 -23.86 0.25 -1.27
C PHE A 81 -24.55 -0.05 -2.59
N ASP A 82 -25.50 0.80 -2.96
CA ASP A 82 -26.20 0.73 -4.25
C ASP A 82 -25.39 1.33 -5.40
N PHE A 83 -24.62 2.41 -5.11
CA PHE A 83 -23.95 3.21 -6.13
C PHE A 83 -22.70 3.87 -5.57
N LEU A 84 -21.67 3.93 -6.40
CA LEU A 84 -20.46 4.70 -6.12
C LEU A 84 -19.84 5.22 -7.43
N ALA A 85 -19.62 6.54 -7.51
CA ALA A 85 -18.86 7.17 -8.59
C ALA A 85 -17.56 7.76 -8.06
N GLU A 86 -16.42 7.21 -8.53
CA GLU A 86 -15.09 7.68 -8.16
C GLU A 86 -14.66 8.83 -9.08
N TYR A 87 -14.87 10.05 -8.61
CA TYR A 87 -14.58 11.26 -9.39
C TYR A 87 -13.08 11.65 -9.37
N GLY A 88 -12.34 11.28 -8.33
CA GLY A 88 -10.96 11.74 -8.19
C GLY A 88 -10.86 13.22 -7.81
N ILE A 89 -9.90 13.93 -8.41
CA ILE A 89 -9.62 15.36 -8.17
C ILE A 89 -10.51 16.22 -9.09
N GLY A 90 -10.76 17.48 -8.70
CA GLY A 90 -11.37 18.51 -9.56
C GLY A 90 -12.89 18.58 -9.52
N VAL A 91 -13.55 17.92 -8.56
CA VAL A 91 -14.99 18.10 -8.28
C VAL A 91 -15.21 19.20 -7.24
N LEU A 92 -14.26 19.37 -6.31
CA LEU A 92 -14.31 20.43 -5.31
C LEU A 92 -13.36 21.55 -5.69
N ASP A 93 -13.82 22.80 -5.63
CA ASP A 93 -13.00 23.97 -5.89
C ASP A 93 -11.85 24.09 -4.88
N ASN A 94 -10.64 24.32 -5.39
CA ASN A 94 -9.42 24.53 -4.59
C ASN A 94 -9.04 23.37 -3.64
N ALA A 95 -9.54 22.15 -3.87
CA ALA A 95 -9.24 20.99 -3.05
C ALA A 95 -8.47 19.92 -3.85
N THR A 96 -7.37 19.41 -3.27
CA THR A 96 -6.59 18.28 -3.81
C THR A 96 -7.13 16.93 -3.31
N VAL A 97 -8.34 16.91 -2.74
CA VAL A 97 -8.97 15.69 -2.23
C VAL A 97 -9.59 14.91 -3.38
N ARG A 98 -9.26 13.65 -3.45
CA ARG A 98 -9.93 12.70 -4.37
C ARG A 98 -11.27 12.30 -3.77
N THR A 99 -12.36 12.60 -4.45
CA THR A 99 -13.73 12.44 -3.98
C THR A 99 -14.46 11.30 -4.67
N VAL A 100 -15.47 10.78 -3.97
CA VAL A 100 -16.44 9.84 -4.50
C VAL A 100 -17.85 10.29 -4.11
N GLY A 101 -18.80 10.09 -5.03
CA GLY A 101 -20.23 10.16 -4.73
C GLY A 101 -20.74 8.77 -4.41
N THR A 102 -21.49 8.62 -3.33
CA THR A 102 -22.05 7.31 -2.93
C THR A 102 -23.55 7.41 -2.71
N VAL A 103 -24.26 6.33 -3.01
CA VAL A 103 -25.63 6.10 -2.55
C VAL A 103 -25.67 4.79 -1.79
N VAL A 104 -26.09 4.87 -0.53
CA VAL A 104 -26.26 3.73 0.37
C VAL A 104 -27.76 3.55 0.63
N ARG A 105 -28.26 2.34 0.53
CA ARG A 105 -29.66 2.00 0.83
C ARG A 105 -29.74 1.38 2.21
N THR A 106 -30.45 2.04 3.13
CA THR A 106 -30.58 1.60 4.52
C THR A 106 -31.45 0.36 4.68
N GLY A 107 -31.06 -0.52 5.61
CA GLY A 107 -31.84 -1.72 5.97
C GLY A 107 -31.85 -2.83 4.93
N ARG A 108 -30.99 -2.81 3.93
CA ARG A 108 -30.92 -3.84 2.89
C ARG A 108 -30.14 -5.08 3.39
N SER A 109 -30.56 -6.26 2.93
CA SER A 109 -29.80 -7.49 3.12
C SER A 109 -28.72 -7.64 2.05
N MET A 110 -27.60 -8.31 2.40
CA MET A 110 -26.54 -8.67 1.47
C MET A 110 -26.96 -9.64 0.36
N GLU A 111 -27.95 -10.50 0.64
CA GLU A 111 -28.42 -11.47 -0.33
C GLU A 111 -28.94 -10.77 -1.58
N ASP A 112 -28.38 -11.11 -2.73
CA ASP A 112 -28.73 -10.59 -4.07
C ASP A 112 -28.47 -9.09 -4.30
N SER A 113 -27.69 -8.43 -3.43
CA SER A 113 -27.38 -7.01 -3.62
C SER A 113 -26.24 -6.83 -4.61
N THR A 114 -26.50 -6.03 -5.66
CA THR A 114 -25.51 -5.64 -6.68
C THR A 114 -25.44 -4.12 -6.71
N GLY A 115 -24.22 -3.58 -6.62
CA GLY A 115 -23.96 -2.16 -6.73
C GLY A 115 -23.46 -1.76 -8.13
N ASP A 116 -23.72 -0.51 -8.49
CA ASP A 116 -23.18 0.14 -9.68
C ASP A 116 -22.00 1.05 -9.31
N PHE A 117 -20.83 0.80 -9.92
CA PHE A 117 -19.60 1.52 -9.64
C PHE A 117 -19.07 2.17 -10.91
N PHE A 118 -18.67 3.46 -10.81
CA PHE A 118 -18.17 4.25 -11.93
C PHE A 118 -16.76 4.77 -11.68
N ARG A 119 -15.85 4.55 -12.63
CA ARG A 119 -14.44 4.92 -12.56
C ARG A 119 -14.15 6.12 -13.45
N LEU A 120 -14.14 7.33 -12.85
CA LEU A 120 -14.01 8.60 -13.56
C LEU A 120 -12.81 9.43 -13.09
N HIS A 121 -11.96 8.86 -12.21
CA HIS A 121 -10.93 9.61 -11.48
C HIS A 121 -9.73 10.05 -12.34
N ASP A 122 -9.53 9.46 -13.50
CA ASP A 122 -8.48 9.76 -14.48
C ASP A 122 -8.90 10.77 -15.55
N LEU A 123 -10.18 11.14 -15.59
CA LEU A 123 -10.72 12.12 -16.53
C LEU A 123 -10.52 13.56 -16.04
N GLU A 124 -10.45 14.51 -16.98
CA GLU A 124 -10.53 15.92 -16.67
C GLU A 124 -11.93 16.31 -16.13
N SER A 125 -12.00 17.34 -15.28
CA SER A 125 -13.25 17.72 -14.60
C SER A 125 -14.43 17.96 -15.56
N LYS A 126 -14.16 18.54 -16.72
CA LYS A 126 -15.19 18.84 -17.75
C LYS A 126 -15.73 17.60 -18.48
N GLU A 127 -15.00 16.49 -18.44
CA GLU A 127 -15.37 15.24 -19.15
C GLU A 127 -16.14 14.27 -18.26
N LYS A 128 -16.07 14.45 -16.94
CA LYS A 128 -16.64 13.50 -15.97
C LYS A 128 -18.13 13.36 -16.03
N GLU A 129 -18.84 14.47 -16.24
CA GLU A 129 -20.31 14.46 -16.32
C GLU A 129 -20.77 13.75 -17.58
N GLU A 130 -20.19 14.09 -18.74
CA GLU A 130 -20.55 13.47 -20.02
C GLU A 130 -20.28 11.97 -19.99
N GLU A 131 -19.08 11.57 -19.56
CA GLU A 131 -18.70 10.16 -19.48
C GLU A 131 -19.52 9.39 -18.45
N PHE A 132 -19.89 10.03 -17.33
CA PHE A 132 -20.78 9.42 -16.35
C PHE A 132 -22.16 9.14 -16.95
N LEU A 133 -22.76 10.13 -17.62
CA LEU A 133 -24.07 9.99 -18.25
C LEU A 133 -24.03 8.93 -19.36
N HIS A 134 -22.98 8.97 -20.19
CA HIS A 134 -22.76 7.97 -21.24
C HIS A 134 -22.69 6.56 -20.63
N SER A 135 -21.82 6.33 -19.65
CA SER A 135 -21.64 5.03 -19.00
C SER A 135 -22.86 4.55 -18.22
N ALA A 136 -23.69 5.47 -17.70
CA ALA A 136 -24.87 5.13 -16.93
C ALA A 136 -26.07 4.72 -17.78
N PHE A 137 -26.25 5.32 -18.96
CA PHE A 137 -27.45 5.17 -19.78
C PHE A 137 -27.26 4.35 -21.06
N GLU A 138 -26.03 4.20 -21.54
CA GLU A 138 -25.75 3.35 -22.70
C GLU A 138 -25.45 1.92 -22.28
N GLU A 139 -26.33 1.00 -22.64
CA GLU A 139 -26.08 -0.44 -22.52
C GLU A 139 -25.03 -0.87 -23.57
N SER A 140 -23.79 -1.09 -23.14
CA SER A 140 -22.80 -2.00 -23.77
C SER A 140 -22.47 -1.83 -25.25
N SER A 141 -22.45 -0.63 -25.81
CA SER A 141 -22.03 -0.45 -27.20
C SER A 141 -20.95 0.61 -27.42
N SER A 142 -20.23 1.02 -26.37
CA SER A 142 -19.12 1.94 -26.56
C SER A 142 -17.88 1.22 -27.08
N ASN A 143 -17.33 1.70 -28.19
CA ASN A 143 -15.96 1.45 -28.66
C ASN A 143 -14.89 2.02 -27.69
N SER A 144 -15.23 2.25 -26.43
CA SER A 144 -14.31 2.74 -25.43
C SER A 144 -13.38 1.61 -25.02
N GLU A 145 -12.08 1.79 -25.23
CA GLU A 145 -11.04 0.84 -24.80
C GLU A 145 -10.95 0.70 -23.27
N VAL A 146 -11.63 1.58 -22.51
CA VAL A 146 -11.54 1.63 -21.06
C VAL A 146 -12.91 1.40 -20.43
N GLN A 147 -13.03 0.32 -19.66
CA GLN A 147 -14.24 0.06 -18.89
C GLN A 147 -14.44 1.12 -17.80
N ARG A 148 -15.60 1.79 -17.80
CA ARG A 148 -15.96 2.85 -16.84
C ARG A 148 -17.00 2.42 -15.81
N ARG A 149 -17.92 1.55 -16.18
CA ARG A 149 -18.99 1.03 -15.31
C ARG A 149 -18.75 -0.42 -14.93
N TYR A 150 -18.91 -0.70 -13.65
CA TYR A 150 -18.77 -2.03 -13.06
C TYR A 150 -20.05 -2.36 -12.27
N LYS A 151 -20.66 -3.49 -12.57
CA LYS A 151 -21.75 -4.06 -11.75
C LYS A 151 -21.15 -5.19 -10.92
N VAL A 152 -21.15 -5.02 -9.60
CA VAL A 152 -20.46 -5.95 -8.69
C VAL A 152 -21.42 -6.38 -7.60
N PRO A 153 -21.63 -7.70 -7.41
CA PRO A 153 -22.31 -8.21 -6.22
C PRO A 153 -21.58 -7.72 -4.96
N ILE A 154 -22.30 -7.15 -4.01
CA ILE A 154 -21.67 -6.55 -2.83
C ILE A 154 -20.93 -7.58 -1.98
N SER A 155 -21.40 -8.82 -1.96
CA SER A 155 -20.74 -9.94 -1.29
C SER A 155 -19.29 -10.19 -1.78
N GLU A 156 -19.00 -9.86 -3.04
CA GLU A 156 -17.66 -10.04 -3.62
C GLU A 156 -16.57 -9.22 -2.91
N PHE A 157 -16.91 -8.08 -2.31
CA PHE A 157 -15.93 -7.29 -1.57
C PHE A 157 -15.45 -7.96 -0.29
N SER A 158 -16.28 -8.77 0.36
CA SER A 158 -15.94 -9.48 1.58
C SER A 158 -14.90 -10.60 1.37
N ARG A 159 -14.71 -11.03 0.13
CA ARG A 159 -13.71 -12.03 -0.25
C ARG A 159 -12.28 -11.50 -0.12
N VAL A 160 -12.12 -10.17 -0.18
CA VAL A 160 -10.83 -9.51 -0.02
C VAL A 160 -10.68 -9.03 1.43
N PRO A 161 -9.59 -9.37 2.14
CA PRO A 161 -9.40 -9.01 3.55
C PRO A 161 -9.49 -7.50 3.79
N GLY A 162 -10.34 -7.10 4.76
CA GLY A 162 -10.64 -5.70 5.07
C GLY A 162 -11.67 -5.06 4.13
N THR A 163 -12.32 -5.87 3.29
CA THR A 163 -13.46 -5.48 2.44
C THR A 163 -13.20 -4.19 1.63
N PRO A 164 -12.04 -4.03 0.94
CA PRO A 164 -11.79 -2.85 0.15
C PRO A 164 -12.79 -2.75 -1.02
N LEU A 165 -13.25 -1.54 -1.33
CA LEU A 165 -14.14 -1.31 -2.46
C LEU A 165 -13.36 -1.26 -3.79
N SER A 166 -12.62 -2.32 -4.08
CA SER A 166 -11.88 -2.50 -5.33
C SER A 166 -12.79 -3.11 -6.41
N TYR A 167 -13.80 -2.36 -6.83
CA TYR A 167 -14.85 -2.81 -7.76
C TYR A 167 -14.31 -3.23 -9.14
N TRP A 168 -13.12 -2.78 -9.53
CA TRP A 168 -12.46 -3.15 -10.80
C TRP A 168 -11.74 -4.50 -10.73
N THR A 169 -11.63 -5.11 -9.55
CA THR A 169 -10.96 -6.40 -9.40
C THR A 169 -11.87 -7.52 -9.93
N PRO A 170 -11.44 -8.32 -10.93
CA PRO A 170 -12.20 -9.46 -11.40
C PRO A 170 -12.41 -10.53 -10.32
N SER A 171 -13.49 -11.32 -10.45
CA SER A 171 -13.83 -12.37 -9.49
C SER A 171 -12.71 -13.40 -9.35
N GLU A 172 -12.10 -13.81 -10.46
CA GLU A 172 -10.98 -14.76 -10.51
C GLU A 172 -9.75 -14.26 -9.74
N MET A 173 -9.54 -12.95 -9.69
CA MET A 173 -8.45 -12.35 -8.90
C MET A 173 -8.82 -12.26 -7.42
N ARG A 174 -10.12 -12.20 -7.09
CA ARG A 174 -10.56 -12.27 -5.70
C ARG A 174 -10.42 -13.68 -5.13
N ASP A 175 -10.53 -14.72 -5.97
CA ASP A 175 -10.27 -16.11 -5.58
C ASP A 175 -8.87 -16.27 -4.96
N LEU A 176 -7.88 -15.53 -5.46
CA LEU A 176 -6.52 -15.60 -4.91
C LEU A 176 -6.45 -15.11 -3.46
N PHE A 177 -7.30 -14.17 -3.06
CA PHE A 177 -7.36 -13.69 -1.67
C PHE A 177 -8.00 -14.71 -0.72
N GLU A 178 -8.53 -15.82 -1.19
CA GLU A 178 -8.99 -16.95 -0.38
C GLU A 178 -7.86 -17.93 -0.04
N SER A 179 -6.64 -17.70 -0.54
CA SER A 179 -5.45 -18.47 -0.20
C SER A 179 -5.28 -18.64 1.31
N GLU A 180 -4.91 -19.84 1.74
CA GLU A 180 -4.67 -20.15 3.16
C GLU A 180 -3.49 -19.36 3.74
N MET A 181 -2.50 -19.05 2.90
CA MET A 181 -1.28 -18.30 3.27
C MET A 181 -1.26 -16.91 2.67
N VAL A 182 -0.81 -15.94 3.48
CA VAL A 182 -0.58 -14.55 3.10
C VAL A 182 0.82 -14.11 3.53
N PHE A 183 1.27 -12.94 3.10
CA PHE A 183 2.61 -12.45 3.47
C PHE A 183 2.78 -12.30 4.98
N ASP A 184 1.85 -11.65 5.68
CA ASP A 184 1.93 -11.43 7.14
C ASP A 184 0.51 -11.30 7.72
N ALA A 185 -0.03 -12.40 8.21
CA ALA A 185 -1.38 -12.47 8.74
C ALA A 185 -1.56 -11.61 10.00
N ASP A 186 -0.54 -11.50 10.85
CA ASP A 186 -0.58 -10.71 12.09
C ASP A 186 -0.74 -9.22 11.78
N ASN A 187 0.11 -8.65 10.91
CA ASN A 187 -0.03 -7.25 10.49
C ASN A 187 -1.26 -7.00 9.62
N ALA A 188 -1.71 -8.01 8.90
CA ALA A 188 -2.96 -7.98 8.14
C ALA A 188 -4.21 -7.97 9.03
N GLY A 189 -4.10 -8.48 10.27
CA GLY A 189 -5.22 -8.65 11.19
C GLY A 189 -6.19 -9.75 10.75
N ILE A 190 -5.70 -10.83 10.13
CA ILE A 190 -6.49 -11.94 9.62
C ILE A 190 -6.00 -13.27 10.19
N ASN A 191 -6.91 -14.25 10.28
CA ASN A 191 -6.59 -15.57 10.80
C ASN A 191 -6.22 -16.51 9.65
N ARG A 192 -4.94 -16.47 9.24
CA ARG A 192 -4.36 -17.32 8.18
C ARG A 192 -2.91 -17.64 8.51
N GLU A 193 -2.27 -18.45 7.69
CA GLU A 193 -0.83 -18.70 7.77
C GLU A 193 -0.04 -17.53 7.20
N SER A 194 1.10 -17.21 7.83
CA SER A 194 2.04 -16.19 7.36
C SER A 194 3.19 -16.83 6.58
N LEU A 195 3.55 -16.24 5.45
CA LEU A 195 4.78 -16.55 4.72
C LEU A 195 6.02 -15.93 5.40
N GLY A 196 5.82 -14.91 6.23
CA GLY A 196 6.87 -14.17 6.93
C GLY A 196 6.27 -12.98 7.69
N ILE A 197 7.09 -11.96 7.91
CA ILE A 197 6.70 -10.77 8.68
C ILE A 197 7.01 -9.48 7.92
N THR A 198 6.12 -8.51 8.00
CA THR A 198 6.33 -7.15 7.47
C THR A 198 6.71 -6.19 8.59
N LYS A 199 7.74 -5.36 8.40
CA LYS A 199 8.20 -4.44 9.43
C LYS A 199 8.47 -3.05 8.89
N GLN A 200 8.03 -2.05 9.65
CA GLN A 200 8.40 -0.65 9.48
C GLN A 200 9.65 -0.37 10.31
N GLY A 201 10.59 0.38 9.76
CA GLY A 201 11.89 0.59 10.38
C GLY A 201 12.06 1.92 11.10
N LEU A 202 13.29 2.39 11.12
CA LEU A 202 13.78 3.54 11.87
C LEU A 202 13.22 4.86 11.36
N ILE A 203 12.69 5.66 12.27
CA ILE A 203 12.51 7.12 12.13
C ILE A 203 13.59 7.79 12.98
N THR A 204 14.53 8.49 12.36
CA THR A 204 15.66 9.11 13.08
C THR A 204 15.25 10.32 13.93
N GLY A 205 14.14 10.98 13.57
CA GLY A 205 13.71 12.23 14.18
C GLY A 205 14.53 13.45 13.78
N ASN A 206 15.72 13.26 13.21
CA ASN A 206 16.57 14.32 12.67
C ASN A 206 17.52 13.74 11.61
N ASN A 207 17.09 13.76 10.35
CA ASN A 207 17.86 13.21 9.24
C ASN A 207 19.13 14.03 8.97
N GLU A 208 19.11 15.34 9.13
CA GLU A 208 20.29 16.21 8.88
C GLU A 208 21.47 15.82 9.78
N ARG A 209 21.18 15.39 11.00
CA ARG A 209 22.20 14.98 11.97
C ARG A 209 22.62 13.52 11.80
N PHE A 210 21.70 12.62 11.50
CA PHE A 210 21.91 11.17 11.61
C PHE A 210 21.94 10.41 10.30
N VAL A 211 21.76 11.10 9.16
CA VAL A 211 21.79 10.48 7.84
C VAL A 211 22.73 11.26 6.93
N GLN A 212 23.59 10.56 6.24
CA GLN A 212 24.49 11.12 5.24
C GLN A 212 24.62 10.17 4.05
N LYS A 213 25.26 10.59 3.00
CA LYS A 213 25.58 9.73 1.85
C LYS A 213 26.79 8.87 2.17
N PHE A 214 26.90 7.69 1.52
CA PHE A 214 28.00 6.77 1.80
C PHE A 214 29.38 7.37 1.53
N TRP A 215 29.50 8.25 0.53
CA TRP A 215 30.78 8.94 0.20
C TRP A 215 31.16 10.05 1.19
N GLU A 216 30.26 10.47 2.05
CA GLU A 216 30.53 11.42 3.13
C GLU A 216 31.00 10.71 4.42
N SER A 217 30.87 9.39 4.43
CA SER A 217 31.10 8.55 5.62
C SER A 217 32.58 8.15 5.74
N SER A 218 33.22 8.52 6.82
CA SER A 218 34.66 8.28 7.06
C SER A 218 34.96 7.28 8.18
N SER A 219 33.97 6.65 8.80
CA SER A 219 34.20 5.76 9.96
C SER A 219 33.16 4.66 10.10
N GLY A 220 33.52 3.51 10.70
CA GLY A 220 32.63 2.39 11.00
C GLY A 220 31.50 2.66 12.02
N ARG A 221 31.12 3.93 12.21
CA ARG A 221 29.97 4.34 13.02
C ARG A 221 28.67 4.45 12.21
N TRP A 222 28.80 4.47 10.91
CA TRP A 222 27.73 4.63 9.95
C TRP A 222 27.45 3.28 9.30
N VAL A 223 26.19 2.94 9.15
CA VAL A 223 25.74 1.70 8.51
C VAL A 223 24.81 2.00 7.36
N PRO A 224 24.72 1.15 6.34
CA PRO A 224 23.81 1.31 5.23
C PRO A 224 22.36 1.49 5.69
N PHE A 225 21.64 2.43 5.07
CA PHE A 225 20.32 2.81 5.46
C PHE A 225 19.35 2.86 4.27
N ALA A 226 18.48 1.88 4.17
CA ALA A 226 17.46 1.85 3.14
C ALA A 226 16.37 2.88 3.43
N LYS A 227 16.31 3.94 2.62
CA LYS A 227 15.34 5.04 2.77
C LYS A 227 14.20 5.02 1.74
N GLY A 228 14.27 4.20 0.74
CA GLY A 228 13.30 4.18 -0.35
C GLY A 228 13.40 5.40 -1.29
N GLY A 229 12.47 5.51 -2.20
CA GLY A 229 12.35 6.64 -3.13
C GLY A 229 12.71 6.31 -4.57
N GLU A 230 13.59 5.37 -4.84
CA GLU A 230 13.95 4.91 -6.17
C GLU A 230 13.23 3.62 -6.58
N ASP A 231 13.33 3.25 -7.84
CA ASP A 231 12.86 1.95 -8.30
C ASP A 231 13.69 0.84 -7.68
N ALA A 232 13.02 -0.03 -6.93
CA ALA A 232 13.66 -1.16 -6.26
C ALA A 232 13.62 -2.41 -7.14
N TRP A 233 13.94 -2.29 -8.40
CA TRP A 233 13.95 -3.43 -9.34
C TRP A 233 14.53 -4.65 -8.70
N VAL A 234 14.72 -5.47 -8.26
CA VAL A 234 15.43 -6.58 -7.65
C VAL A 234 16.31 -6.11 -6.48
N MET A 235 16.88 -4.89 -6.54
CA MET A 235 17.81 -4.36 -5.54
C MET A 235 17.58 -2.86 -5.32
N PRO A 236 17.29 -2.40 -4.08
CA PRO A 236 17.14 -0.97 -3.80
C PRO A 236 18.51 -0.27 -3.90
N SER A 237 18.48 1.02 -4.22
CA SER A 237 19.67 1.86 -4.07
C SER A 237 19.82 2.23 -2.60
N VAL A 238 20.88 1.72 -1.95
CA VAL A 238 21.19 2.05 -0.55
C VAL A 238 22.38 3.00 -0.51
N ASP A 239 22.17 4.22 -0.95
CA ASP A 239 23.19 5.27 -1.01
C ASP A 239 23.30 6.08 0.30
N SER A 240 22.37 5.90 1.19
CA SER A 240 22.32 6.59 2.48
C SER A 240 22.93 5.73 3.59
N MET A 241 23.56 6.41 4.55
CA MET A 241 24.12 5.81 5.74
C MET A 241 23.45 6.44 6.97
N VAL A 242 23.23 5.65 8.01
CA VAL A 242 22.71 6.15 9.29
C VAL A 242 23.74 5.97 10.40
N TYR A 243 23.84 6.96 11.29
CA TYR A 243 24.70 6.87 12.46
C TYR A 243 24.13 5.90 13.49
N TRP A 244 24.78 4.73 13.64
CA TRP A 244 24.24 3.62 14.46
C TRP A 244 25.17 3.18 15.58
N GLN A 245 26.02 4.07 16.09
CA GLN A 245 26.91 3.74 17.16
C GLN A 245 26.15 3.35 18.45
N LYS A 246 26.61 2.30 19.13
CA LYS A 246 25.98 1.74 20.33
C LYS A 246 24.48 1.50 20.14
N GLU A 247 24.13 0.81 19.05
CA GLU A 247 22.76 0.48 18.69
C GLU A 247 21.83 1.71 18.61
N GLY A 248 22.32 2.81 18.06
CA GLY A 248 21.54 4.03 17.88
C GLY A 248 21.27 4.81 19.16
N ALA A 249 22.13 4.70 20.18
CA ALA A 249 21.92 5.35 21.49
C ALA A 249 21.68 6.86 21.40
N GLU A 250 22.30 7.56 20.44
CA GLU A 250 22.05 8.99 20.26
C GLU A 250 20.70 9.27 19.61
N ILE A 251 20.29 8.46 18.62
CA ILE A 251 18.97 8.56 17.96
C ILE A 251 17.87 8.33 18.98
N ARG A 252 18.00 7.33 19.86
CA ARG A 252 17.03 7.00 20.90
C ARG A 252 16.78 8.14 21.91
N ARG A 253 17.70 9.11 22.03
CA ARG A 253 17.53 10.29 22.88
C ARG A 253 16.73 11.42 22.25
N ILE A 254 16.47 11.33 20.95
CA ILE A 254 15.68 12.33 20.21
C ILE A 254 14.19 12.06 20.43
N THR A 255 13.46 13.02 20.95
CA THR A 255 12.02 12.87 21.29
C THR A 255 11.15 12.50 20.08
N SER A 256 11.50 12.98 18.89
CA SER A 256 10.80 12.69 17.64
C SER A 256 11.25 11.40 16.96
N SER A 257 12.30 10.73 17.47
CA SER A 257 12.77 9.46 16.89
C SER A 257 11.85 8.30 17.28
N ARG A 258 11.78 7.30 16.41
CA ARG A 258 11.10 6.04 16.63
C ARG A 258 11.94 4.89 16.10
N PRO A 259 12.88 4.36 16.90
CA PRO A 259 13.66 3.17 16.54
C PRO A 259 12.83 1.92 16.84
N GLN A 260 11.93 1.59 15.93
CA GLN A 260 11.05 0.43 16.05
C GLN A 260 11.62 -0.78 15.31
N ASN A 261 11.29 -1.98 15.77
CA ASN A 261 11.65 -3.26 15.15
C ASN A 261 13.18 -3.47 14.99
N ILE A 262 13.97 -2.95 15.92
CA ILE A 262 15.44 -3.00 15.88
C ILE A 262 16.01 -4.43 15.88
N GLN A 263 15.26 -5.38 16.44
CA GLN A 263 15.63 -6.81 16.45
C GLN A 263 15.63 -7.45 15.05
N HIS A 264 15.06 -6.78 14.06
CA HIS A 264 15.02 -7.20 12.67
C HIS A 264 15.98 -6.39 11.77
N PHE A 265 16.75 -5.45 12.32
CA PHE A 265 17.81 -4.81 11.58
C PHE A 265 18.91 -5.83 11.28
N PHE A 266 19.66 -5.61 10.23
CA PHE A 266 20.72 -6.50 9.81
C PHE A 266 20.24 -7.94 9.50
N THR A 267 19.07 -8.03 8.86
CA THR A 267 18.48 -9.28 8.39
C THR A 267 18.19 -9.19 6.89
N GLU A 268 18.57 -10.22 6.13
CA GLU A 268 18.19 -10.30 4.73
C GLU A 268 16.68 -10.24 4.57
N SER A 269 16.22 -9.40 3.64
CA SER A 269 14.80 -9.08 3.51
C SER A 269 14.47 -8.51 2.14
N LEU A 270 13.19 -8.40 1.85
CA LEU A 270 12.70 -7.67 0.70
C LEU A 270 12.24 -6.27 1.12
N ALA A 271 13.04 -5.25 0.80
CA ALA A 271 12.68 -3.87 1.03
C ALA A 271 11.62 -3.41 0.03
N PHE A 272 10.63 -2.64 0.48
CA PHE A 272 9.63 -2.04 -0.39
C PHE A 272 9.38 -0.58 -0.04
N ASN A 273 9.15 0.23 -1.06
CA ASN A 273 8.89 1.65 -0.89
C ASN A 273 7.47 1.89 -0.39
N ARG A 274 7.34 2.62 0.71
CA ARG A 274 6.04 3.02 1.26
C ARG A 274 5.26 3.92 0.30
N ILE A 275 5.95 4.84 -0.39
CA ILE A 275 5.31 5.82 -1.26
C ILE A 275 5.95 5.74 -2.64
N LYS A 276 5.19 5.26 -3.63
CA LYS A 276 5.59 5.26 -5.03
C LYS A 276 4.37 5.11 -5.93
N GLU A 277 4.32 5.86 -7.03
CA GLU A 277 3.21 5.80 -7.98
C GLU A 277 3.46 4.75 -9.08
N THR A 278 4.70 4.62 -9.53
CA THR A 278 5.09 3.76 -10.64
C THR A 278 6.34 2.94 -10.31
N GLY A 279 6.65 1.96 -11.14
CA GLY A 279 7.83 1.11 -11.03
C GLY A 279 7.70 -0.02 -10.01
N ARG A 280 8.72 -0.84 -9.94
CA ARG A 280 8.77 -2.01 -9.05
C ARG A 280 9.15 -1.58 -7.64
N ARG A 281 8.59 -2.25 -6.63
CA ARG A 281 8.69 -1.81 -5.25
C ARG A 281 9.52 -2.69 -4.35
N PHE A 282 9.66 -3.98 -4.68
CA PHE A 282 10.40 -4.93 -3.86
C PHE A 282 11.83 -5.13 -4.38
N GLY A 283 12.78 -5.09 -3.47
CA GLY A 283 14.17 -5.37 -3.77
C GLY A 283 14.89 -6.05 -2.62
N PHE A 284 15.89 -6.86 -2.94
CA PHE A 284 16.73 -7.54 -1.95
C PHE A 284 17.51 -6.53 -1.11
N LEU A 285 17.38 -6.61 0.18
CA LEU A 285 18.15 -5.85 1.16
C LEU A 285 18.99 -6.82 1.98
N ASN A 286 20.31 -6.59 1.98
CA ASN A 286 21.26 -7.46 2.68
C ASN A 286 21.24 -7.28 4.21
N ASP A 287 21.89 -8.20 4.90
CA ASP A 287 22.07 -8.24 6.35
C ASP A 287 23.04 -7.19 6.92
N ALA A 288 23.64 -6.35 6.08
CA ALA A 288 24.48 -5.23 6.54
C ALA A 288 23.68 -3.93 6.75
N SER A 289 22.38 -3.93 6.47
CA SER A 289 21.58 -2.72 6.33
C SER A 289 20.53 -2.54 7.42
N ILE A 290 20.20 -1.27 7.71
CA ILE A 290 19.04 -0.86 8.48
C ILE A 290 17.98 -0.32 7.52
N PHE A 291 16.71 -0.61 7.77
CA PHE A 291 15.58 -0.10 7.01
C PHE A 291 14.81 1.01 7.73
N SER A 292 14.17 1.87 6.97
CA SER A 292 13.44 3.05 7.48
C SER A 292 11.92 2.86 7.47
N ASP A 293 11.21 3.89 7.90
CA ASP A 293 9.76 3.99 7.78
C ASP A 293 9.26 4.24 6.36
N THR A 294 10.14 4.67 5.47
CA THR A 294 9.85 4.91 4.04
C THR A 294 10.31 3.78 3.13
N SER A 295 11.26 2.97 3.60
CA SER A 295 11.64 1.69 3.00
C SER A 295 11.39 0.59 4.04
N MET A 296 10.18 0.08 4.03
CA MET A 296 9.75 -1.03 4.89
C MET A 296 10.28 -2.35 4.34
N VAL A 297 10.23 -3.40 5.15
CA VAL A 297 10.69 -4.72 4.73
C VAL A 297 9.62 -5.79 4.91
N PHE A 298 9.72 -6.82 4.07
CA PHE A 298 9.13 -8.13 4.26
C PHE A 298 10.27 -9.13 4.47
N ILE A 299 10.22 -9.89 5.55
CA ILE A 299 11.18 -10.92 5.92
C ILE A 299 10.46 -12.25 5.80
N PRO A 300 10.65 -13.02 4.71
CA PRO A 300 10.01 -14.33 4.55
C PRO A 300 10.67 -15.37 5.46
N ASP A 301 9.89 -16.33 5.91
CA ASP A 301 10.36 -17.52 6.64
C ASP A 301 10.92 -18.59 5.68
N SER A 302 10.73 -18.39 4.38
CA SER A 302 11.20 -19.23 3.28
C SER A 302 12.21 -18.50 2.40
N ASP A 303 12.59 -19.13 1.27
CA ASP A 303 13.52 -18.52 0.34
C ASP A 303 12.95 -17.22 -0.29
N LEU A 304 13.65 -16.11 -0.03
CA LEU A 304 13.25 -14.80 -0.52
C LEU A 304 13.34 -14.66 -2.06
N TRP A 305 14.15 -15.49 -2.72
CA TRP A 305 14.34 -15.44 -4.17
C TRP A 305 13.13 -15.91 -4.95
N ASN A 306 12.30 -16.78 -4.36
CA ASN A 306 10.98 -17.12 -4.89
C ASN A 306 9.96 -15.99 -4.68
N VAL A 307 10.04 -15.30 -3.54
CA VAL A 307 9.08 -14.26 -3.18
C VAL A 307 9.29 -12.98 -3.99
N LEU A 308 10.54 -12.63 -4.27
CA LEU A 308 10.91 -11.39 -4.97
C LEU A 308 10.27 -11.25 -6.36
N PRO A 309 10.34 -12.25 -7.28
CA PRO A 309 9.74 -12.11 -8.61
C PRO A 309 8.21 -12.05 -8.54
N TYR A 310 7.57 -12.85 -7.67
CA TYR A 310 6.13 -12.76 -7.48
C TYR A 310 5.71 -11.37 -7.00
N SER A 311 6.39 -10.82 -5.99
CA SER A 311 6.10 -9.50 -5.43
C SER A 311 6.22 -8.37 -6.45
N ASN A 312 7.13 -8.51 -7.42
CA ASN A 312 7.35 -7.54 -8.49
C ASN A 312 6.60 -7.87 -9.80
N SER A 313 5.90 -8.98 -9.87
CA SER A 313 5.08 -9.35 -11.02
C SER A 313 3.91 -8.38 -11.22
N ASP A 314 3.33 -8.39 -12.41
CA ASP A 314 2.11 -7.64 -12.68
C ASP A 314 0.94 -8.16 -11.82
N LEU A 315 0.90 -9.47 -11.57
CA LEU A 315 -0.07 -10.09 -10.67
C LEU A 315 0.10 -9.57 -9.24
N GLY A 316 1.30 -9.64 -8.64
CA GLY A 316 1.57 -9.15 -7.29
C GLY A 316 1.25 -7.67 -7.15
N THR A 317 1.64 -6.86 -8.15
CA THR A 317 1.33 -5.43 -8.20
C THR A 317 -0.18 -5.19 -8.27
N PHE A 318 -0.92 -5.91 -9.10
CA PHE A 318 -2.37 -5.80 -9.22
C PHE A 318 -3.08 -6.14 -7.90
N LEU A 319 -2.66 -7.22 -7.23
CA LEU A 319 -3.23 -7.63 -5.95
C LEU A 319 -3.02 -6.57 -4.87
N VAL A 320 -1.83 -5.97 -4.79
CA VAL A 320 -1.59 -4.84 -3.87
C VAL A 320 -2.48 -3.64 -4.21
N LEU A 321 -2.62 -3.30 -5.48
CA LEU A 321 -3.48 -2.18 -5.90
C LEU A 321 -4.97 -2.45 -5.65
N SER A 322 -5.37 -3.71 -5.54
CA SER A 322 -6.72 -4.09 -5.10
C SER A 322 -6.94 -3.89 -3.59
N LEU A 323 -5.86 -3.83 -2.80
CA LEU A 323 -5.89 -3.65 -1.35
C LEU A 323 -5.71 -2.19 -0.91
N THR A 324 -5.13 -1.33 -1.73
CA THR A 324 -4.67 0.01 -1.33
C THR A 324 -5.06 1.13 -2.29
N VAL A 325 -5.01 2.36 -1.80
CA VAL A 325 -5.31 3.58 -2.58
C VAL A 325 -4.08 4.06 -3.35
N GLY A 326 -3.54 3.24 -4.24
CA GLY A 326 -2.49 3.66 -5.15
C GLY A 326 -1.10 3.77 -4.50
N ARG A 327 -0.60 4.98 -4.23
CA ARG A 327 0.82 5.20 -3.92
C ARG A 327 1.30 4.85 -2.51
N HIS A 328 0.42 4.54 -1.56
CA HIS A 328 0.82 4.20 -0.19
C HIS A 328 0.69 2.70 0.05
N TRP A 329 1.79 2.05 0.33
CA TRP A 329 1.87 0.65 0.68
C TRP A 329 2.41 0.53 2.12
N ASN A 330 1.56 0.17 3.06
CA ASN A 330 1.97 -0.02 4.45
C ASN A 330 2.06 -1.52 4.78
N VAL A 331 2.63 -1.83 5.91
CA VAL A 331 2.84 -3.22 6.36
C VAL A 331 1.53 -4.04 6.39
N GLY A 332 0.41 -3.44 6.78
CA GLY A 332 -0.88 -4.13 6.83
C GLY A 332 -1.46 -4.47 5.46
N GLU A 333 -1.32 -3.60 4.46
CA GLU A 333 -1.74 -3.90 3.09
C GLU A 333 -0.83 -4.95 2.45
N ILE A 334 0.48 -4.83 2.63
CA ILE A 334 1.44 -5.82 2.12
C ILE A 334 1.24 -7.17 2.80
N GLY A 335 0.97 -7.18 4.11
CA GLY A 335 0.67 -8.41 4.83
C GLY A 335 -0.51 -9.20 4.28
N ARG A 336 -1.47 -8.53 3.63
CA ARG A 336 -2.65 -9.17 3.01
C ARG A 336 -2.40 -9.77 1.63
N ILE A 337 -1.23 -9.60 1.04
CA ILE A 337 -0.92 -10.20 -0.26
C ILE A 337 -1.04 -11.72 -0.13
N PRO A 338 -1.90 -12.37 -0.92
CA PRO A 338 -2.02 -13.82 -0.89
C PRO A 338 -0.75 -14.48 -1.44
N TRP A 339 -0.40 -15.64 -0.90
CA TRP A 339 0.64 -16.50 -1.45
C TRP A 339 0.02 -17.75 -2.10
N PRO A 340 -0.34 -17.68 -3.37
CA PRO A 340 -0.85 -18.86 -4.08
C PRO A 340 0.31 -19.79 -4.42
N PHE A 341 0.67 -20.67 -3.52
CA PHE A 341 1.86 -21.51 -3.57
C PHE A 341 2.12 -22.18 -4.94
N GLN A 342 1.06 -22.63 -5.58
CA GLN A 342 1.17 -23.30 -6.90
C GLN A 342 1.61 -22.37 -8.04
N ILE A 343 1.37 -21.06 -7.90
CA ILE A 343 1.70 -20.05 -8.92
C ILE A 343 3.01 -19.35 -8.57
N ALA A 344 3.19 -19.05 -7.28
CA ALA A 344 4.26 -18.19 -6.81
C ALA A 344 5.56 -18.97 -6.49
N ASN A 345 5.47 -20.24 -6.11
CA ASN A 345 6.64 -21.07 -5.81
C ASN A 345 7.12 -21.78 -7.09
N SER A 346 8.11 -21.21 -7.77
CA SER A 346 8.62 -21.69 -9.05
C SER A 346 10.13 -21.59 -9.11
N ASP A 347 10.82 -22.70 -9.30
CA ASP A 347 12.28 -22.75 -9.48
C ASP A 347 12.75 -21.87 -10.63
N GLU A 348 11.96 -21.77 -11.72
CA GLU A 348 12.27 -20.91 -12.87
C GLU A 348 12.25 -19.43 -12.48
N LEU A 349 11.27 -18.99 -11.66
CA LEU A 349 11.20 -17.60 -11.19
C LEU A 349 12.35 -17.27 -10.23
N GLU A 350 12.75 -18.22 -9.40
CA GLU A 350 13.91 -18.10 -8.51
C GLU A 350 15.20 -17.90 -9.32
N GLU A 351 15.47 -18.77 -10.30
CA GLU A 351 16.65 -18.65 -11.18
C GLU A 351 16.68 -17.30 -11.92
N ILE A 352 15.52 -16.82 -12.40
CA ILE A 352 15.40 -15.50 -13.03
C ILE A 352 15.75 -14.39 -12.04
N ALA A 353 15.24 -14.44 -10.82
CA ALA A 353 15.51 -13.42 -9.80
C ALA A 353 16.99 -13.36 -9.42
N ILE A 354 17.62 -14.50 -9.18
CA ILE A 354 19.05 -14.62 -8.87
C ILE A 354 19.91 -14.09 -10.03
N SER A 355 19.60 -14.48 -11.26
CA SER A 355 20.29 -14.00 -12.45
C SER A 355 20.17 -12.48 -12.60
N GLN A 356 18.98 -11.92 -12.46
CA GLN A 356 18.75 -10.48 -12.54
C GLN A 356 19.47 -9.71 -11.43
N PHE A 357 19.50 -10.25 -10.22
CA PHE A 357 20.26 -9.67 -9.12
C PHE A 357 21.75 -9.60 -9.47
N GLY A 358 22.35 -10.70 -9.95
CA GLY A 358 23.75 -10.73 -10.36
C GLY A 358 24.08 -9.70 -11.45
N GLU A 359 23.22 -9.56 -12.46
CA GLU A 359 23.39 -8.55 -13.52
C GLU A 359 23.27 -7.11 -12.98
N MET A 360 22.35 -6.86 -12.05
CA MET A 360 22.21 -5.56 -11.41
C MET A 360 23.42 -5.20 -10.56
N VAL A 361 23.97 -6.14 -9.80
CA VAL A 361 25.22 -5.93 -9.04
C VAL A 361 26.36 -5.58 -9.97
N LYS A 362 26.59 -6.38 -11.03
CA LYS A 362 27.61 -6.11 -12.04
C LYS A 362 27.49 -4.73 -12.65
N LYS A 363 26.28 -4.31 -13.01
CA LYS A 363 26.03 -2.97 -13.54
C LYS A 363 26.43 -1.88 -12.53
N ARG A 364 25.97 -2.01 -11.28
CA ARG A 364 26.23 -1.03 -10.22
C ARG A 364 27.69 -0.95 -9.77
N MET A 365 28.48 -1.99 -9.99
CA MET A 365 29.92 -1.98 -9.72
C MET A 365 30.69 -0.95 -10.56
N TYR A 366 30.13 -0.47 -11.64
CA TYR A 366 30.72 0.53 -12.53
C TYR A 366 30.09 1.92 -12.45
N GLU A 367 29.06 2.11 -11.62
CA GLU A 367 28.37 3.39 -11.39
C GLU A 367 29.04 4.13 -10.22
N PRO A 368 29.73 5.29 -10.44
CA PRO A 368 30.52 5.96 -9.40
C PRO A 368 29.73 6.47 -8.20
N ASP A 369 28.43 6.68 -8.36
CA ASP A 369 27.48 7.09 -7.33
C ASP A 369 26.78 5.90 -6.63
N SER A 370 27.16 4.69 -7.00
CA SER A 370 26.68 3.46 -6.37
C SER A 370 27.54 3.06 -5.18
N PRO A 371 26.96 2.64 -4.03
CA PRO A 371 27.71 2.06 -2.93
C PRO A 371 28.37 0.72 -3.29
N TYR A 372 28.02 0.15 -4.42
CA TYR A 372 28.61 -1.07 -4.99
C TYR A 372 29.79 -0.79 -5.93
N TYR A 373 30.12 0.49 -6.13
CA TYR A 373 31.17 0.90 -7.06
C TYR A 373 32.52 0.28 -6.72
N VAL A 374 33.12 -0.34 -7.71
CA VAL A 374 34.40 -1.04 -7.60
C VAL A 374 35.45 -0.32 -8.42
N SER A 375 35.18 -0.03 -9.68
CA SER A 375 36.10 0.64 -10.58
C SER A 375 35.36 1.22 -11.79
N PRO A 376 35.97 2.21 -12.51
CA PRO A 376 35.45 2.59 -13.83
C PRO A 376 35.53 1.38 -14.79
N TYR A 377 34.53 1.26 -15.64
CA TYR A 377 34.39 0.16 -16.61
C TYR A 377 35.67 -0.16 -17.44
N LEU A 378 36.56 0.83 -17.60
CA LEU A 378 37.77 0.72 -18.40
C LEU A 378 39.02 0.36 -17.58
N LEU A 379 38.90 0.15 -16.29
CA LEU A 379 40.04 -0.27 -15.45
C LEU A 379 40.02 -1.78 -15.21
N PRO A 380 41.21 -2.44 -15.20
CA PRO A 380 41.30 -3.87 -14.88
C PRO A 380 40.73 -4.19 -13.49
N GLU A 381 40.13 -5.37 -13.35
CA GLU A 381 39.50 -5.86 -12.12
C GLU A 381 40.43 -5.86 -10.87
N ASP A 382 41.73 -5.87 -11.05
CA ASP A 382 42.73 -5.88 -9.98
C ASP A 382 42.74 -4.59 -9.11
N TYR A 383 42.05 -3.53 -9.54
CA TYR A 383 41.93 -2.27 -8.78
C TYR A 383 40.63 -2.15 -7.98
N ALA A 384 39.85 -3.23 -7.93
CA ALA A 384 38.55 -3.22 -7.31
C ALA A 384 38.61 -3.32 -5.78
N SER A 385 38.21 -2.26 -5.08
CA SER A 385 37.99 -2.25 -3.63
C SER A 385 36.55 -1.95 -3.30
N GLY A 386 35.63 -2.81 -3.74
CA GLY A 386 34.21 -2.66 -3.47
C GLY A 386 33.83 -3.04 -2.04
N PHE A 387 32.95 -2.27 -1.43
CA PHE A 387 32.54 -2.41 -0.02
C PHE A 387 31.43 -3.42 0.21
N PHE A 388 30.65 -3.79 -0.83
CA PHE A 388 29.44 -4.60 -0.69
C PHE A 388 29.37 -5.70 -1.74
N TYR A 389 28.93 -6.88 -1.38
CA TYR A 389 28.65 -8.04 -2.24
C TYR A 389 29.80 -8.76 -2.95
N GLN A 390 31.05 -8.44 -2.71
CA GLN A 390 32.18 -9.25 -3.28
C GLN A 390 32.11 -10.73 -2.87
N ASP A 391 31.51 -11.02 -1.73
CA ASP A 391 31.36 -12.36 -1.16
C ASP A 391 29.94 -12.90 -1.16
N HIS A 392 28.99 -12.23 -1.84
CA HIS A 392 27.63 -12.73 -1.93
C HIS A 392 27.59 -13.99 -2.81
N PRO A 393 26.96 -15.10 -2.36
CA PRO A 393 27.01 -16.40 -3.05
C PRO A 393 26.44 -16.37 -4.48
N HIS A 394 25.57 -15.41 -4.81
CA HIS A 394 24.95 -15.26 -6.13
C HIS A 394 25.65 -14.26 -7.05
N VAL A 395 26.82 -13.73 -6.66
CA VAL A 395 27.64 -12.87 -7.52
C VAL A 395 28.87 -13.69 -7.95
N GLU A 396 28.84 -14.23 -9.17
CA GLU A 396 30.03 -14.82 -9.77
C GLU A 396 31.08 -13.74 -10.01
N LYS A 397 32.31 -14.00 -9.58
CA LYS A 397 33.47 -13.11 -9.77
C LYS A 397 33.85 -12.99 -11.23
#